data_b940f775055d0b2a6ca9faa6db7659c6
#
_entry.id   b940f775055d0b2a6ca9faa6db7659c6
#
_cell.length_a   1.000
_cell.length_b   1.000
_cell.length_c   1.000
_cell.angle_alpha   90.00
_cell.angle_beta   90.00
_cell.angle_gamma   90.00
#
_symmetry.space_group_name_H-M   'P 1'
#
loop_
_entity.id
_entity.type
_entity.pdbx_description
1 polymer ?
#
loop_
_entity_poly.entity_id
_entity_poly.type
_entity_poly.pdbx_seq_one_letter_code
_entity_poly.pdbx_strand_id
1 'polypeptide(L)'
;MDFGFTEEDETFRTEAKRWLAAHATGVQDRRTWERTLGQAGWIGLGWPEPGYGNRTATLTQQVVWAEEYARSPAPPRSGHIGENLLAPTLIAHGTPEQKSRFLPPIAAGDELWCQGYSEPDAGSDLAGVRTTAVREPRGYRITGQKIWTSLAHEADWCFVLARTDPGARRHHGLSFLLVPMDQPGRVEVRPIRQMTGTSDFNEVFFDGAHARAEHVVGGEGNGWRVAMSLLGFERGVSTLAQQIGFAEELGRVVRTAVDTGAADDPVVRDRLVRQWAELRTMRWNALRTLGGVGDPGAPSVAKLLWAGWHQRLGELATRVRGAAAGAGPADWSPAAPYELDESQHLFLFSRADTIYGGSDQIQRTIIAERVLGLPREPKGDV
;
A
#
# COMPACT_ATOMS: atom_id res chain seq x y z
N MET A 1 -5.52 9.96 26.59
CA MET A 1 -6.28 9.42 25.45
C MET A 1 -6.59 7.97 25.82
N ASP A 2 -7.85 7.67 25.96
CA ASP A 2 -8.30 6.29 26.19
C ASP A 2 -8.38 5.59 24.84
N PHE A 3 -7.65 4.49 24.67
CA PHE A 3 -7.69 3.62 23.51
C PHE A 3 -8.52 2.36 23.78
N GLY A 4 -9.34 2.36 24.84
CA GLY A 4 -10.28 1.30 25.13
C GLY A 4 -11.37 1.26 24.05
N PHE A 5 -11.77 0.05 23.67
CA PHE A 5 -12.92 -0.14 22.80
C PHE A 5 -14.21 0.00 23.62
N THR A 6 -15.20 0.65 23.03
CA THR A 6 -16.54 0.77 23.63
C THR A 6 -17.34 -0.53 23.47
N GLU A 7 -18.48 -0.63 24.14
CA GLU A 7 -19.41 -1.75 23.95
C GLU A 7 -19.94 -1.85 22.50
N GLU A 8 -20.11 -0.70 21.84
CA GLU A 8 -20.48 -0.63 20.42
C GLU A 8 -19.34 -1.16 19.52
N ASP A 9 -18.08 -0.85 19.83
CA ASP A 9 -16.93 -1.36 19.09
C ASP A 9 -16.78 -2.89 19.26
N GLU A 10 -17.07 -3.43 20.45
CA GLU A 10 -17.03 -4.88 20.71
C GLU A 10 -18.23 -5.61 20.04
N THR A 11 -19.38 -4.96 19.94
CA THR A 11 -20.52 -5.45 19.17
C THR A 11 -20.15 -5.53 17.69
N PHE A 12 -19.55 -4.47 17.15
CA PHE A 12 -19.04 -4.43 15.77
C PHE A 12 -17.95 -5.49 15.54
N ARG A 13 -17.05 -5.72 16.50
CA ARG A 13 -16.05 -6.80 16.46
C ARG A 13 -16.70 -8.16 16.32
N THR A 14 -17.74 -8.40 17.10
CA THR A 14 -18.46 -9.68 17.06
C THR A 14 -19.15 -9.89 15.71
N GLU A 15 -19.73 -8.84 15.12
CA GLU A 15 -20.32 -8.88 13.78
C GLU A 15 -19.26 -9.18 12.73
N ALA A 16 -18.15 -8.41 12.71
CA ALA A 16 -17.05 -8.58 11.76
C ALA A 16 -16.45 -9.98 11.81
N LYS A 17 -16.16 -10.48 13.01
CA LYS A 17 -15.62 -11.83 13.23
C LYS A 17 -16.56 -12.92 12.73
N ARG A 18 -17.86 -12.81 13.02
CA ARG A 18 -18.86 -13.76 12.57
C ARG A 18 -18.97 -13.77 11.04
N TRP A 19 -18.99 -12.58 10.44
CA TRP A 19 -19.08 -12.45 9.00
C TRP A 19 -17.85 -13.05 8.30
N LEU A 20 -16.64 -12.72 8.76
CA LEU A 20 -15.39 -13.27 8.24
C LEU A 20 -15.32 -14.79 8.39
N ALA A 21 -15.71 -15.34 9.55
CA ALA A 21 -15.72 -16.78 9.76
C ALA A 21 -16.67 -17.52 8.79
N ALA A 22 -17.77 -16.89 8.42
CA ALA A 22 -18.74 -17.47 7.49
C ALA A 22 -18.34 -17.39 6.02
N HIS A 23 -17.51 -16.39 5.61
CA HIS A 23 -17.27 -16.09 4.20
C HIS A 23 -15.82 -16.22 3.76
N ALA A 24 -14.84 -16.14 4.67
CA ALA A 24 -13.41 -16.07 4.30
C ALA A 24 -12.75 -17.44 4.09
N THR A 25 -13.37 -18.53 4.54
CA THR A 25 -12.77 -19.87 4.45
C THR A 25 -12.87 -20.44 3.04
N GLY A 26 -11.73 -20.88 2.50
CA GLY A 26 -11.68 -21.55 1.19
C GLY A 26 -11.78 -20.63 -0.02
N VAL A 27 -11.72 -19.32 0.17
CA VAL A 27 -11.72 -18.36 -0.94
C VAL A 27 -10.43 -18.48 -1.74
N GLN A 28 -10.57 -18.79 -3.03
CA GLN A 28 -9.47 -18.94 -3.98
C GLN A 28 -9.32 -17.73 -4.91
N ASP A 29 -10.47 -17.16 -5.32
CA ASP A 29 -10.50 -16.04 -6.25
C ASP A 29 -10.63 -14.69 -5.52
N ARG A 30 -9.58 -13.88 -5.62
CA ARG A 30 -9.48 -12.55 -4.97
C ARG A 30 -10.52 -11.57 -5.51
N ARG A 31 -10.83 -11.62 -6.80
CA ARG A 31 -11.82 -10.72 -7.41
C ARG A 31 -13.24 -11.03 -6.92
N THR A 32 -13.60 -12.30 -6.82
CA THR A 32 -14.88 -12.71 -6.21
C THR A 32 -14.94 -12.33 -4.74
N TRP A 33 -13.81 -12.39 -4.03
CA TRP A 33 -13.73 -11.96 -2.64
C TRP A 33 -13.99 -10.46 -2.47
N GLU A 34 -13.39 -9.62 -3.32
CA GLU A 34 -13.66 -8.17 -3.28
C GLU A 34 -15.15 -7.87 -3.49
N ARG A 35 -15.82 -8.52 -4.44
CA ARG A 35 -17.27 -8.39 -4.64
C ARG A 35 -18.07 -8.85 -3.43
N THR A 36 -17.67 -9.94 -2.81
CA THR A 36 -18.31 -10.43 -1.58
C THR A 36 -18.23 -9.41 -0.45
N LEU A 37 -17.06 -8.80 -0.27
CA LEU A 37 -16.85 -7.70 0.67
C LEU A 37 -17.71 -6.48 0.33
N GLY A 38 -17.74 -6.09 -0.93
CA GLY A 38 -18.49 -4.93 -1.42
C GLY A 38 -19.99 -5.10 -1.23
N GLN A 39 -20.57 -6.25 -1.60
CA GLN A 39 -21.97 -6.57 -1.43
C GLN A 39 -22.42 -6.54 0.05
N ALA A 40 -21.51 -6.86 0.96
CA ALA A 40 -21.76 -6.77 2.40
C ALA A 40 -21.42 -5.38 2.99
N GLY A 41 -20.95 -4.44 2.17
CA GLY A 41 -20.60 -3.07 2.57
C GLY A 41 -19.32 -2.95 3.40
N TRP A 42 -18.42 -3.94 3.34
CA TRP A 42 -17.17 -3.92 4.09
C TRP A 42 -16.05 -3.11 3.40
N ILE A 43 -16.27 -2.65 2.16
CA ILE A 43 -15.35 -1.75 1.45
C ILE A 43 -15.77 -0.31 1.72
N GLY A 44 -14.79 0.57 1.95
CA GLY A 44 -15.02 2.00 2.15
C GLY A 44 -15.50 2.41 3.54
N LEU A 45 -15.25 1.60 4.57
CA LEU A 45 -15.63 1.89 5.96
C LEU A 45 -15.10 3.24 6.48
N GLY A 46 -13.94 3.68 5.99
CA GLY A 46 -13.28 4.92 6.41
C GLY A 46 -13.60 6.13 5.53
N TRP A 47 -14.48 6.00 4.55
CA TRP A 47 -14.77 7.13 3.67
C TRP A 47 -15.55 8.21 4.42
N PRO A 48 -15.15 9.50 4.25
CA PRO A 48 -15.80 10.61 4.94
C PRO A 48 -17.20 10.92 4.41
N GLU A 49 -17.57 10.45 3.22
CA GLU A 49 -18.89 10.61 2.61
C GLU A 49 -19.57 9.24 2.50
N PRO A 50 -20.79 9.08 3.04
CA PRO A 50 -21.61 7.88 2.84
C PRO A 50 -22.37 7.95 1.50
N GLY A 51 -22.99 6.84 1.12
CA GLY A 51 -23.96 6.83 0.00
C GLY A 51 -23.43 6.19 -1.28
N TYR A 52 -22.25 5.59 -1.23
CA TYR A 52 -21.66 4.88 -2.38
C TYR A 52 -21.78 3.36 -2.28
N GLY A 53 -22.61 2.86 -1.36
CA GLY A 53 -22.75 1.42 -1.07
C GLY A 53 -21.91 0.94 0.12
N ASN A 54 -21.08 1.81 0.68
CA ASN A 54 -20.26 1.53 1.85
C ASN A 54 -21.05 1.70 3.15
N ARG A 55 -20.61 0.99 4.19
CA ARG A 55 -21.05 1.20 5.57
C ARG A 55 -20.29 2.37 6.18
N THR A 56 -20.90 3.05 7.15
CA THR A 56 -20.20 4.01 8.01
C THR A 56 -19.58 3.28 9.18
N ALA A 57 -18.36 3.68 9.56
CA ALA A 57 -17.68 3.15 10.73
C ALA A 57 -16.87 4.24 11.42
N THR A 58 -16.88 4.23 12.75
CA THR A 58 -15.99 5.07 13.54
C THR A 58 -14.53 4.68 13.30
N LEU A 59 -13.59 5.51 13.69
CA LEU A 59 -12.16 5.18 13.57
C LEU A 59 -11.80 3.91 14.36
N THR A 60 -12.38 3.72 15.54
CA THR A 60 -12.17 2.52 16.36
C THR A 60 -12.75 1.27 15.67
N GLN A 61 -13.92 1.36 15.05
CA GLN A 61 -14.51 0.27 14.28
C GLN A 61 -13.69 -0.08 13.02
N GLN A 62 -13.10 0.89 12.34
CA GLN A 62 -12.16 0.63 11.24
C GLN A 62 -10.91 -0.13 11.74
N VAL A 63 -10.39 0.23 12.92
CA VAL A 63 -9.30 -0.51 13.58
C VAL A 63 -9.73 -1.93 13.90
N VAL A 64 -10.91 -2.10 14.47
CA VAL A 64 -11.50 -3.42 14.78
C VAL A 64 -11.61 -4.27 13.53
N TRP A 65 -12.16 -3.71 12.43
CA TRP A 65 -12.24 -4.41 11.15
C TRP A 65 -10.87 -4.87 10.63
N ALA A 66 -9.88 -3.97 10.64
CA ALA A 66 -8.52 -4.29 10.21
C ALA A 66 -7.90 -5.41 11.05
N GLU A 67 -8.14 -5.41 12.37
CA GLU A 67 -7.70 -6.47 13.29
C GLU A 67 -8.32 -7.82 12.98
N GLU A 68 -9.64 -7.87 12.85
CA GLU A 68 -10.34 -9.14 12.62
C GLU A 68 -10.07 -9.68 11.21
N TYR A 69 -9.95 -8.78 10.21
CA TYR A 69 -9.57 -9.17 8.84
C TYR A 69 -8.18 -9.82 8.81
N ALA A 70 -7.19 -9.21 9.44
CA ALA A 70 -5.83 -9.73 9.46
C ALA A 70 -5.69 -11.06 10.22
N ARG A 71 -6.56 -11.33 11.21
CA ARG A 71 -6.61 -12.61 11.93
C ARG A 71 -7.41 -13.70 11.22
N SER A 72 -8.17 -13.33 10.20
CA SER A 72 -9.01 -14.27 9.45
C SER A 72 -8.20 -15.00 8.37
N PRO A 73 -8.69 -16.14 7.85
CA PRO A 73 -8.09 -16.80 6.70
C PRO A 73 -8.42 -16.10 5.36
N ALA A 74 -8.87 -14.86 5.38
CA ALA A 74 -9.20 -14.10 4.18
C ALA A 74 -7.96 -13.87 3.31
N PRO A 75 -8.10 -13.90 1.98
CA PRO A 75 -6.98 -13.60 1.08
C PRO A 75 -6.57 -12.11 1.18
N PRO A 76 -5.35 -11.77 0.78
CA PRO A 76 -4.93 -10.37 0.65
C PRO A 76 -5.86 -9.58 -0.27
N ARG A 77 -6.16 -8.33 0.08
CA ARG A 77 -7.04 -7.43 -0.66
C ARG A 77 -6.43 -6.99 -1.99
N SER A 78 -7.14 -7.15 -3.10
CA SER A 78 -6.77 -6.57 -4.41
C SER A 78 -7.34 -5.16 -4.59
N GLY A 79 -8.45 -4.85 -3.97
CA GLY A 79 -9.15 -3.56 -4.08
C GLY A 79 -8.59 -2.43 -3.22
N HIS A 80 -7.60 -2.70 -2.36
CA HIS A 80 -7.12 -1.74 -1.37
C HIS A 80 -6.58 -0.42 -1.96
N ILE A 81 -6.04 -0.42 -3.19
CA ILE A 81 -5.53 0.78 -3.87
C ILE A 81 -6.71 1.70 -4.23
N GLY A 82 -7.79 1.13 -4.79
CA GLY A 82 -9.01 1.88 -5.05
C GLY A 82 -9.66 2.41 -3.78
N GLU A 83 -9.83 1.56 -2.79
CA GLU A 83 -10.49 1.88 -1.52
C GLU A 83 -9.75 2.91 -0.68
N ASN A 84 -8.44 2.70 -0.45
CA ASN A 84 -7.68 3.46 0.55
C ASN A 84 -6.93 4.66 -0.03
N LEU A 85 -6.68 4.70 -1.35
CA LEU A 85 -5.94 5.76 -2.00
C LEU A 85 -6.80 6.58 -2.95
N LEU A 86 -7.41 5.94 -3.96
CA LEU A 86 -8.15 6.68 -4.97
C LEU A 86 -9.48 7.23 -4.44
N ALA A 87 -10.28 6.45 -3.72
CA ALA A 87 -11.58 6.89 -3.26
C ALA A 87 -11.51 8.13 -2.36
N PRO A 88 -10.68 8.20 -1.30
CA PRO A 88 -10.52 9.42 -0.53
C PRO A 88 -9.95 10.59 -1.36
N THR A 89 -9.13 10.31 -2.38
CA THR A 89 -8.65 11.33 -3.32
C THR A 89 -9.78 11.89 -4.18
N LEU A 90 -10.67 11.04 -4.69
CA LEU A 90 -11.85 11.46 -5.45
C LEU A 90 -12.83 12.24 -4.56
N ILE A 91 -13.05 11.81 -3.33
CA ILE A 91 -13.88 12.53 -2.37
C ILE A 91 -13.35 13.95 -2.14
N ALA A 92 -12.03 14.11 -2.01
CA ALA A 92 -11.39 15.39 -1.75
C ALA A 92 -11.25 16.30 -3.00
N HIS A 93 -11.04 15.73 -4.18
CA HIS A 93 -10.62 16.45 -5.38
C HIS A 93 -11.46 16.18 -6.64
N GLY A 94 -12.29 15.14 -6.62
CA GLY A 94 -13.14 14.75 -7.77
C GLY A 94 -14.37 15.64 -7.92
N THR A 95 -14.86 15.73 -9.16
CA THR A 95 -16.17 16.36 -9.43
C THR A 95 -17.30 15.45 -8.95
N PRO A 96 -18.55 15.96 -8.80
CA PRO A 96 -19.70 15.13 -8.48
C PRO A 96 -19.90 13.97 -9.47
N GLU A 97 -19.65 14.20 -10.76
CA GLU A 97 -19.77 13.20 -11.82
C GLU A 97 -18.70 12.10 -11.65
N GLN A 98 -17.45 12.48 -11.34
CA GLN A 98 -16.37 11.52 -11.08
C GLN A 98 -16.68 10.67 -9.84
N LYS A 99 -17.15 11.28 -8.76
CA LYS A 99 -17.56 10.57 -7.54
C LYS A 99 -18.68 9.59 -7.84
N SER A 100 -19.75 10.05 -8.51
CA SER A 100 -20.89 9.21 -8.90
C SER A 100 -20.51 8.05 -9.82
N ARG A 101 -19.52 8.25 -10.70
CA ARG A 101 -19.08 7.21 -11.64
C ARG A 101 -18.16 6.18 -10.99
N PHE A 102 -17.23 6.60 -10.14
CA PHE A 102 -16.13 5.74 -9.72
C PHE A 102 -16.26 5.19 -8.30
N LEU A 103 -16.88 5.91 -7.36
CA LEU A 103 -16.96 5.44 -5.97
C LEU A 103 -17.88 4.22 -5.79
N PRO A 104 -19.08 4.13 -6.42
CA PRO A 104 -19.92 2.96 -6.26
C PRO A 104 -19.26 1.64 -6.73
N PRO A 105 -18.64 1.54 -7.91
CA PRO A 105 -18.01 0.29 -8.33
C PRO A 105 -16.75 -0.06 -7.50
N ILE A 106 -16.05 0.92 -6.92
CA ILE A 106 -14.98 0.66 -5.94
C ILE A 106 -15.60 0.07 -4.67
N ALA A 107 -16.67 0.66 -4.14
CA ALA A 107 -17.38 0.16 -2.96
C ALA A 107 -17.99 -1.23 -3.16
N ALA A 108 -18.43 -1.54 -4.37
CA ALA A 108 -18.96 -2.86 -4.74
C ALA A 108 -17.86 -3.92 -4.95
N GLY A 109 -16.58 -3.53 -5.02
CA GLY A 109 -15.48 -4.43 -5.37
C GLY A 109 -15.47 -4.87 -6.84
N ASP A 110 -16.13 -4.13 -7.71
CA ASP A 110 -16.27 -4.44 -9.14
C ASP A 110 -15.12 -3.89 -9.98
N GLU A 111 -14.57 -2.73 -9.62
CA GLU A 111 -13.46 -2.09 -10.30
C GLU A 111 -12.21 -2.08 -9.43
N LEU A 112 -11.14 -2.71 -9.89
CA LEU A 112 -9.83 -2.75 -9.25
C LEU A 112 -8.91 -1.68 -9.86
N TRP A 113 -8.06 -1.09 -9.03
CA TRP A 113 -7.24 0.05 -9.39
C TRP A 113 -5.76 -0.20 -9.12
N CYS A 114 -4.90 0.37 -9.97
CA CYS A 114 -3.47 0.43 -9.75
C CYS A 114 -2.94 1.87 -9.83
N GLN A 115 -1.73 2.07 -9.31
CA GLN A 115 -1.08 3.37 -9.17
C GLN A 115 0.07 3.54 -10.17
N GLY A 116 -0.09 4.39 -11.17
CA GLY A 116 0.92 4.71 -12.18
C GLY A 116 1.68 6.00 -11.85
N TYR A 117 2.55 5.97 -10.84
CA TYR A 117 3.37 7.14 -10.43
C TYR A 117 4.80 7.02 -10.92
N SER A 118 5.56 6.10 -10.34
CA SER A 118 6.99 5.96 -10.57
C SER A 118 7.32 5.60 -12.01
N GLU A 119 8.46 6.10 -12.47
CA GLU A 119 9.08 5.76 -13.75
C GLU A 119 10.52 5.25 -13.51
N PRO A 120 11.17 4.59 -14.47
CA PRO A 120 12.53 4.09 -14.28
C PRO A 120 13.51 5.14 -13.73
N ASP A 121 13.39 6.41 -14.18
CA ASP A 121 14.22 7.52 -13.76
C ASP A 121 13.56 8.46 -12.73
N ALA A 122 12.32 8.19 -12.29
CA ALA A 122 11.55 9.09 -11.43
C ALA A 122 10.78 8.33 -10.36
N GLY A 123 11.47 7.91 -9.30
CA GLY A 123 10.91 7.34 -8.08
C GLY A 123 10.86 8.38 -6.97
N SER A 124 11.99 8.57 -6.26
CA SER A 124 12.11 9.60 -5.21
C SER A 124 11.95 11.03 -5.76
N ASP A 125 12.43 11.31 -6.97
CA ASP A 125 12.15 12.56 -7.69
C ASP A 125 10.90 12.43 -8.57
N LEU A 126 9.74 12.21 -7.93
CA LEU A 126 8.46 12.02 -8.62
C LEU A 126 8.09 13.20 -9.52
N ALA A 127 8.54 14.42 -9.22
CA ALA A 127 8.32 15.59 -10.07
C ALA A 127 9.03 15.51 -11.43
N GLY A 128 9.98 14.59 -11.58
CA GLY A 128 10.73 14.32 -12.80
C GLY A 128 10.04 13.38 -13.79
N VAL A 129 8.80 12.93 -13.54
CA VAL A 129 8.09 12.02 -14.46
C VAL A 129 7.97 12.60 -15.87
N ARG A 130 8.14 11.72 -16.86
CA ARG A 130 8.20 12.05 -18.30
C ARG A 130 7.04 11.49 -19.10
N THR A 131 6.26 10.56 -18.55
CA THR A 131 5.02 10.09 -19.20
C THR A 131 4.20 11.31 -19.62
N THR A 132 3.87 11.41 -20.90
CA THR A 132 3.13 12.54 -21.49
C THR A 132 1.65 12.23 -21.60
N ALA A 133 0.81 13.25 -21.49
CA ALA A 133 -0.60 13.21 -21.77
C ALA A 133 -0.96 14.37 -22.70
N VAL A 134 -0.96 14.10 -24.00
CA VAL A 134 -1.23 15.11 -25.03
C VAL A 134 -2.73 15.27 -25.22
N ARG A 135 -3.22 16.51 -25.12
CA ARG A 135 -4.64 16.80 -25.30
C ARG A 135 -5.10 16.55 -26.73
N GLU A 136 -6.24 15.87 -26.86
CA GLU A 136 -6.93 15.57 -28.11
C GLU A 136 -8.41 15.98 -27.99
N PRO A 137 -9.19 16.02 -29.07
CA PRO A 137 -10.58 16.48 -29.06
C PRO A 137 -11.49 15.73 -28.08
N ARG A 138 -11.19 14.44 -27.78
CA ARG A 138 -12.00 13.59 -26.90
C ARG A 138 -11.33 13.27 -25.57
N GLY A 139 -10.20 13.89 -25.23
CA GLY A 139 -9.48 13.61 -24.00
C GLY A 139 -7.98 13.76 -24.12
N TYR A 140 -7.25 12.75 -23.67
CA TYR A 140 -5.79 12.76 -23.65
C TYR A 140 -5.25 11.46 -24.22
N ARG A 141 -4.18 11.58 -24.99
CA ARG A 141 -3.36 10.46 -25.46
C ARG A 141 -2.12 10.36 -24.57
N ILE A 142 -1.96 9.21 -23.93
CA ILE A 142 -0.92 8.97 -22.92
C ILE A 142 0.16 8.09 -23.52
N THR A 143 1.41 8.52 -23.38
CA THR A 143 2.58 7.76 -23.85
C THR A 143 3.70 7.83 -22.82
N GLY A 144 4.22 6.68 -22.43
CA GLY A 144 5.31 6.56 -21.45
C GLY A 144 5.32 5.21 -20.77
N GLN A 145 6.18 5.08 -19.76
CA GLN A 145 6.35 3.86 -18.97
C GLN A 145 6.21 4.17 -17.49
N LYS A 146 5.43 3.34 -16.81
CA LYS A 146 5.37 3.31 -15.35
C LYS A 146 6.01 2.03 -14.83
N ILE A 147 6.60 2.09 -13.64
CA ILE A 147 7.27 0.96 -13.01
C ILE A 147 6.88 0.85 -11.54
N TRP A 148 7.03 -0.33 -10.96
CA TRP A 148 6.66 -0.65 -9.58
C TRP A 148 5.15 -0.48 -9.33
N THR A 149 4.35 -0.70 -10.38
CA THR A 149 2.90 -0.59 -10.32
C THR A 149 2.33 -1.86 -9.70
N SER A 150 1.89 -1.75 -8.44
CA SER A 150 1.31 -2.88 -7.71
C SER A 150 0.01 -3.33 -8.36
N LEU A 151 -0.16 -4.65 -8.50
CA LEU A 151 -1.39 -5.31 -8.97
C LEU A 151 -1.90 -4.82 -10.35
N ALA A 152 -1.06 -4.22 -11.20
CA ALA A 152 -1.49 -3.73 -12.51
C ALA A 152 -2.07 -4.84 -13.41
N HIS A 153 -1.63 -6.07 -13.24
CA HIS A 153 -2.11 -7.25 -13.97
C HIS A 153 -3.54 -7.69 -13.56
N GLU A 154 -4.06 -7.21 -12.43
CA GLU A 154 -5.42 -7.46 -11.94
C GLU A 154 -6.33 -6.23 -12.13
N ALA A 155 -5.75 -5.05 -12.42
CA ALA A 155 -6.45 -3.77 -12.38
C ALA A 155 -7.28 -3.50 -13.64
N ASP A 156 -8.48 -2.96 -13.46
CA ASP A 156 -9.33 -2.44 -14.54
C ASP A 156 -8.95 -1.00 -14.91
N TRP A 157 -8.42 -0.25 -13.96
CA TRP A 157 -8.07 1.16 -14.08
C TRP A 157 -6.71 1.47 -13.46
N CYS A 158 -6.05 2.46 -14.01
CA CYS A 158 -4.83 3.04 -13.45
C CYS A 158 -5.02 4.55 -13.22
N PHE A 159 -4.69 5.06 -12.05
CA PHE A 159 -4.53 6.50 -11.92
C PHE A 159 -3.07 6.88 -12.19
N VAL A 160 -2.89 7.75 -13.18
CA VAL A 160 -1.59 8.08 -13.77
C VAL A 160 -1.24 9.53 -13.49
N LEU A 161 -0.04 9.76 -12.96
CA LEU A 161 0.56 11.08 -12.93
C LEU A 161 1.35 11.28 -14.23
N ALA A 162 0.90 12.21 -15.08
CA ALA A 162 1.49 12.45 -16.38
C ALA A 162 1.65 13.94 -16.69
N ARG A 163 2.53 14.26 -17.61
CA ARG A 163 2.85 15.62 -18.03
C ARG A 163 1.90 16.07 -19.15
N THR A 164 1.04 17.02 -18.83
CA THR A 164 0.13 17.67 -19.78
C THR A 164 0.70 18.96 -20.35
N ASP A 165 1.59 19.64 -19.64
CA ASP A 165 2.32 20.81 -20.12
C ASP A 165 3.83 20.54 -20.09
N PRO A 166 4.46 20.25 -21.25
CA PRO A 166 5.90 20.00 -21.33
C PRO A 166 6.75 21.28 -21.13
N GLY A 167 6.16 22.48 -21.31
CA GLY A 167 6.82 23.77 -21.10
C GLY A 167 6.90 24.17 -19.62
N ALA A 168 6.05 23.63 -18.78
CA ALA A 168 6.04 23.95 -17.36
C ALA A 168 7.17 23.24 -16.60
N ARG A 169 7.70 23.95 -15.59
CA ARG A 169 8.80 23.39 -14.77
C ARG A 169 8.27 22.34 -13.77
N ARG A 170 8.94 21.18 -13.75
CA ARG A 170 8.78 20.11 -12.74
C ARG A 170 7.30 19.78 -12.47
N HIS A 171 6.83 20.00 -11.28
CA HIS A 171 5.49 19.62 -10.79
C HIS A 171 4.34 20.48 -11.35
N HIS A 172 4.58 21.65 -11.91
CA HIS A 172 3.52 22.54 -12.41
C HIS A 172 2.84 22.04 -13.69
N GLY A 173 3.50 21.21 -14.49
CA GLY A 173 2.96 20.67 -15.74
C GLY A 173 2.33 19.29 -15.61
N LEU A 174 2.03 18.84 -14.38
CA LEU A 174 1.53 17.50 -14.12
C LEU A 174 0.01 17.48 -13.90
N SER A 175 -0.64 16.47 -14.46
CA SER A 175 -2.05 16.17 -14.24
C SER A 175 -2.25 14.76 -13.72
N PHE A 176 -3.35 14.55 -13.00
CA PHE A 176 -3.75 13.26 -12.44
C PHE A 176 -4.91 12.72 -13.29
N LEU A 177 -4.67 11.61 -14.01
CA LEU A 177 -5.62 11.06 -14.98
C LEU A 177 -6.06 9.65 -14.56
N LEU A 178 -7.34 9.36 -14.73
CA LEU A 178 -7.90 8.02 -14.60
C LEU A 178 -7.92 7.34 -15.98
N VAL A 179 -7.18 6.25 -16.13
CA VAL A 179 -6.91 5.58 -17.40
C VAL A 179 -7.46 4.15 -17.34
N PRO A 180 -8.39 3.75 -18.23
CA PRO A 180 -8.80 2.36 -18.32
C PRO A 180 -7.63 1.49 -18.79
N MET A 181 -7.47 0.32 -18.21
CA MET A 181 -6.38 -0.61 -18.55
C MET A 181 -6.72 -1.52 -19.74
N ASP A 182 -8.01 -1.75 -19.99
CA ASP A 182 -8.46 -2.54 -21.15
C ASP A 182 -8.38 -1.70 -22.44
N GLN A 183 -7.16 -1.59 -22.97
CA GLN A 183 -6.88 -0.93 -24.26
C GLN A 183 -5.86 -1.76 -25.05
N PRO A 184 -6.30 -2.81 -25.74
CA PRO A 184 -5.43 -3.71 -26.49
C PRO A 184 -4.52 -2.96 -27.48
N GLY A 185 -3.21 -3.28 -27.46
CA GLY A 185 -2.20 -2.63 -28.29
C GLY A 185 -1.79 -1.22 -27.83
N ARG A 186 -2.38 -0.68 -26.75
CA ARG A 186 -2.05 0.65 -26.22
C ARG A 186 -1.61 0.62 -24.76
N VAL A 187 -2.03 -0.38 -24.01
CA VAL A 187 -1.59 -0.64 -22.64
C VAL A 187 -1.01 -2.04 -22.59
N GLU A 188 0.22 -2.14 -22.15
CA GLU A 188 0.91 -3.42 -21.92
C GLU A 188 1.39 -3.47 -20.47
N VAL A 189 1.09 -4.58 -19.79
CA VAL A 189 1.50 -4.84 -18.41
C VAL A 189 2.52 -5.97 -18.42
N ARG A 190 3.70 -5.73 -17.85
CA ARG A 190 4.78 -6.71 -17.72
C ARG A 190 5.11 -6.94 -16.25
N PRO A 191 4.84 -8.15 -15.71
CA PRO A 191 5.19 -8.48 -14.34
C PRO A 191 6.69 -8.41 -14.09
N ILE A 192 7.10 -7.83 -12.97
CA ILE A 192 8.49 -7.78 -12.51
C ILE A 192 8.71 -8.93 -11.53
N ARG A 193 9.58 -9.88 -11.90
CA ARG A 193 9.95 -10.95 -10.99
C ARG A 193 10.87 -10.42 -9.90
N GLN A 194 10.43 -10.49 -8.65
CA GLN A 194 11.16 -10.07 -7.48
C GLN A 194 12.13 -11.15 -6.99
N MET A 195 13.01 -10.80 -6.06
CA MET A 195 13.92 -11.77 -5.40
C MET A 195 13.17 -12.88 -4.66
N THR A 196 11.92 -12.62 -4.25
CA THR A 196 10.99 -13.59 -3.64
C THR A 196 10.45 -14.62 -4.62
N GLY A 197 10.68 -14.43 -5.93
CA GLY A 197 10.09 -15.27 -6.98
C GLY A 197 8.67 -14.86 -7.38
N THR A 198 8.00 -14.01 -6.59
CA THR A 198 6.67 -13.45 -6.89
C THR A 198 6.75 -12.27 -7.85
N SER A 199 5.62 -11.78 -8.34
CA SER A 199 5.51 -10.64 -9.26
C SER A 199 4.37 -9.72 -8.84
N ASP A 200 4.50 -9.13 -7.64
CA ASP A 200 3.49 -8.22 -7.09
C ASP A 200 3.52 -6.85 -7.76
N PHE A 201 4.65 -6.51 -8.39
CA PHE A 201 4.85 -5.23 -9.10
C PHE A 201 4.99 -5.46 -10.60
N ASN A 202 4.63 -4.42 -11.35
CA ASN A 202 4.63 -4.47 -12.80
C ASN A 202 5.27 -3.23 -13.41
N GLU A 203 5.78 -3.37 -14.63
CA GLU A 203 5.94 -2.28 -15.58
C GLU A 203 4.63 -2.11 -16.35
N VAL A 204 4.24 -0.88 -16.61
CA VAL A 204 3.07 -0.55 -17.42
C VAL A 204 3.50 0.40 -18.54
N PHE A 205 3.36 -0.05 -19.76
CA PHE A 205 3.67 0.73 -20.96
C PHE A 205 2.39 1.31 -21.54
N PHE A 206 2.37 2.61 -21.75
CA PHE A 206 1.31 3.33 -22.44
C PHE A 206 1.84 3.75 -23.82
N ASP A 207 1.26 3.20 -24.87
CA ASP A 207 1.54 3.57 -26.27
C ASP A 207 0.29 4.18 -26.91
N GLY A 208 0.10 5.46 -26.66
CA GLY A 208 -1.08 6.16 -27.12
C GLY A 208 -2.36 5.74 -26.41
N ALA A 209 -2.28 5.33 -25.14
CA ALA A 209 -3.45 5.01 -24.34
C ALA A 209 -4.35 6.23 -24.17
N HIS A 210 -5.66 6.03 -24.16
CA HIS A 210 -6.63 7.11 -24.11
C HIS A 210 -7.27 7.26 -22.74
N ALA A 211 -7.33 8.51 -22.24
CA ALA A 211 -8.16 8.90 -21.09
C ALA A 211 -9.12 10.02 -21.54
N ARG A 212 -10.37 9.96 -21.10
CA ARG A 212 -11.36 11.00 -21.41
C ARG A 212 -11.02 12.30 -20.69
N ALA A 213 -11.48 13.43 -21.21
CA ALA A 213 -11.25 14.75 -20.60
C ALA A 213 -11.84 14.84 -19.18
N GLU A 214 -13.01 14.23 -18.98
CA GLU A 214 -13.68 14.16 -17.67
C GLU A 214 -12.97 13.27 -16.64
N HIS A 215 -11.94 12.53 -17.05
CA HIS A 215 -11.15 11.68 -16.17
C HIS A 215 -9.93 12.39 -15.56
N VAL A 216 -9.76 13.70 -15.75
CA VAL A 216 -8.74 14.51 -15.08
C VAL A 216 -9.24 14.91 -13.70
N VAL A 217 -8.59 14.44 -12.63
CA VAL A 217 -8.98 14.74 -11.24
C VAL A 217 -8.31 16.03 -10.78
N GLY A 218 -9.09 16.93 -10.18
CA GLY A 218 -8.63 18.21 -9.64
C GLY A 218 -8.28 19.26 -10.70
N GLY A 219 -8.53 18.96 -11.98
CA GLY A 219 -8.24 19.83 -13.12
C GLY A 219 -6.83 19.69 -13.68
N GLU A 220 -6.66 20.06 -14.95
CA GLU A 220 -5.38 20.04 -15.66
C GLU A 220 -4.33 20.91 -14.96
N GLY A 221 -3.09 20.45 -14.88
CA GLY A 221 -1.98 21.13 -14.20
C GLY A 221 -1.96 21.01 -12.68
N ASN A 222 -3.01 20.47 -12.05
CA ASN A 222 -3.10 20.30 -10.59
C ASN A 222 -2.69 18.91 -10.10
N GLY A 223 -2.19 18.05 -10.97
CA GLY A 223 -1.88 16.66 -10.64
C GLY A 223 -0.91 16.48 -9.49
N TRP A 224 0.05 17.38 -9.33
CA TRP A 224 0.97 17.33 -8.19
C TRP A 224 0.25 17.49 -6.85
N ARG A 225 -0.66 18.46 -6.74
CA ARG A 225 -1.45 18.68 -5.52
C ARG A 225 -2.30 17.45 -5.19
N VAL A 226 -2.95 16.87 -6.19
CA VAL A 226 -3.77 15.66 -6.04
C VAL A 226 -2.91 14.48 -5.61
N ALA A 227 -1.75 14.27 -6.27
CA ALA A 227 -0.82 13.20 -5.93
C ALA A 227 -0.27 13.30 -4.51
N MET A 228 0.07 14.51 -4.04
CA MET A 228 0.55 14.72 -2.67
C MET A 228 -0.56 14.48 -1.63
N SER A 229 -1.81 14.82 -1.94
CA SER A 229 -2.97 14.50 -1.10
C SER A 229 -3.18 12.98 -0.99
N LEU A 230 -3.11 12.26 -2.11
CA LEU A 230 -3.21 10.80 -2.14
C LEU A 230 -2.14 10.13 -1.26
N LEU A 231 -0.88 10.56 -1.37
CA LEU A 231 0.21 10.04 -0.54
C LEU A 231 0.01 10.33 0.96
N GLY A 232 -0.82 11.33 1.29
CA GLY A 232 -1.25 11.60 2.67
C GLY A 232 -2.21 10.53 3.20
N PHE A 233 -3.14 10.04 2.36
CA PHE A 233 -4.10 9.00 2.74
C PHE A 233 -3.46 7.62 2.94
N GLU A 234 -2.36 7.33 2.26
CA GLU A 234 -1.60 6.08 2.41
C GLU A 234 -1.18 5.77 3.87
N ARG A 235 -1.19 6.77 4.74
CA ARG A 235 -0.67 6.73 6.11
C ARG A 235 -1.77 6.64 7.18
N GLY A 236 -2.95 6.12 6.83
CA GLY A 236 -4.12 5.99 7.69
C GLY A 236 -4.21 4.66 8.45
N VAL A 237 -5.43 4.11 8.56
CA VAL A 237 -5.76 2.85 9.28
C VAL A 237 -5.00 1.65 8.72
N SER A 238 -4.62 1.66 7.45
CA SER A 238 -3.79 0.63 6.81
C SER A 238 -2.47 0.35 7.56
N THR A 239 -1.90 1.37 8.21
CA THR A 239 -0.70 1.20 9.05
C THR A 239 -0.95 0.31 10.26
N LEU A 240 -2.16 0.31 10.83
CA LEU A 240 -2.50 -0.60 11.95
C LEU A 240 -2.70 -2.04 11.47
N ALA A 241 -3.36 -2.23 10.33
CA ALA A 241 -3.51 -3.55 9.71
C ALA A 241 -2.13 -4.19 9.44
N GLN A 242 -1.19 -3.42 8.89
CA GLN A 242 0.19 -3.86 8.68
C GLN A 242 0.86 -4.35 9.99
N GLN A 243 0.66 -3.64 11.10
CA GLN A 243 1.26 -4.01 12.39
C GLN A 243 0.67 -5.31 12.96
N ILE A 244 -0.55 -5.68 12.60
CA ILE A 244 -1.13 -6.97 12.98
C ILE A 244 -0.43 -8.09 12.21
N GLY A 245 -0.24 -7.93 10.90
CA GLY A 245 0.58 -8.83 10.09
C GLY A 245 1.99 -9.01 10.68
N PHE A 246 2.63 -7.92 11.07
CA PHE A 246 3.94 -7.94 11.74
C PHE A 246 3.92 -8.71 13.07
N ALA A 247 2.82 -8.63 13.83
CA ALA A 247 2.69 -9.39 15.08
C ALA A 247 2.59 -10.90 14.81
N GLU A 248 1.89 -11.30 13.75
CA GLU A 248 1.81 -12.70 13.32
C GLU A 248 3.18 -13.22 12.84
N GLU A 249 3.89 -12.44 12.05
CA GLU A 249 5.25 -12.76 11.59
C GLU A 249 6.22 -12.92 12.76
N LEU A 250 6.23 -11.98 13.70
CA LEU A 250 7.03 -12.09 14.91
C LEU A 250 6.64 -13.33 15.72
N GLY A 251 5.35 -13.62 15.85
CA GLY A 251 4.85 -14.82 16.52
C GLY A 251 5.38 -16.11 15.88
N ARG A 252 5.44 -16.18 14.54
CA ARG A 252 6.06 -17.31 13.84
C ARG A 252 7.55 -17.42 14.12
N VAL A 253 8.29 -16.30 14.06
CA VAL A 253 9.73 -16.29 14.37
C VAL A 253 10.02 -16.73 15.81
N VAL A 254 9.20 -16.31 16.77
CA VAL A 254 9.30 -16.74 18.18
C VAL A 254 9.07 -18.25 18.31
N ARG A 255 8.02 -18.79 17.69
CA ARG A 255 7.75 -20.24 17.70
C ARG A 255 8.92 -21.02 17.09
N THR A 256 9.40 -20.60 15.92
CA THR A 256 10.59 -21.22 15.28
C THR A 256 11.81 -21.17 16.19
N ALA A 257 12.05 -20.08 16.90
CA ALA A 257 13.17 -19.96 17.83
C ALA A 257 13.07 -20.94 19.01
N VAL A 258 11.86 -21.19 19.52
CA VAL A 258 11.59 -22.19 20.56
C VAL A 258 11.81 -23.59 20.02
N ASP A 259 11.21 -23.91 18.86
CA ASP A 259 11.26 -25.24 18.26
C ASP A 259 12.68 -25.68 17.86
N THR A 260 13.52 -24.75 17.44
CA THR A 260 14.92 -25.00 17.08
C THR A 260 15.89 -24.93 18.28
N GLY A 261 15.43 -24.54 19.46
CA GLY A 261 16.29 -24.26 20.62
C GLY A 261 17.08 -22.95 20.51
N ALA A 262 16.92 -22.16 19.45
CA ALA A 262 17.62 -20.88 19.28
C ALA A 262 17.27 -19.86 20.37
N ALA A 263 16.08 -19.98 20.99
CA ALA A 263 15.65 -19.14 22.11
C ALA A 263 16.48 -19.35 23.40
N ASP A 264 17.26 -20.43 23.50
CA ASP A 264 18.16 -20.69 24.65
C ASP A 264 19.38 -19.78 24.60
N ASP A 265 19.80 -19.32 23.38
CA ASP A 265 20.82 -18.28 23.25
C ASP A 265 20.30 -16.93 23.81
N PRO A 266 20.96 -16.39 24.87
CA PRO A 266 20.52 -15.13 25.49
C PRO A 266 20.55 -13.94 24.52
N VAL A 267 21.42 -13.96 23.49
CA VAL A 267 21.50 -12.92 22.48
C VAL A 267 20.30 -12.98 21.52
N VAL A 268 19.88 -14.17 21.13
CA VAL A 268 18.68 -14.37 20.32
C VAL A 268 17.44 -13.96 21.11
N ARG A 269 17.35 -14.38 22.35
CA ARG A 269 16.22 -14.01 23.24
C ARG A 269 16.11 -12.50 23.44
N ASP A 270 17.22 -11.79 23.70
CA ASP A 270 17.24 -10.33 23.82
C ASP A 270 16.71 -9.67 22.51
N ARG A 271 17.13 -10.14 21.36
CA ARG A 271 16.66 -9.61 20.06
C ARG A 271 15.16 -9.84 19.85
N LEU A 272 14.64 -11.01 20.19
CA LEU A 272 13.20 -11.30 20.12
C LEU A 272 12.39 -10.37 21.04
N VAL A 273 12.86 -10.15 22.25
CA VAL A 273 12.21 -9.23 23.22
C VAL A 273 12.23 -7.80 22.70
N ARG A 274 13.35 -7.34 22.12
CA ARG A 274 13.43 -5.99 21.50
C ARG A 274 12.47 -5.85 20.33
N GLN A 275 12.37 -6.85 19.45
CA GLN A 275 11.41 -6.84 18.35
C GLN A 275 9.96 -6.73 18.88
N TRP A 276 9.62 -7.46 19.93
CA TRP A 276 8.31 -7.37 20.55
C TRP A 276 8.05 -5.97 21.16
N ALA A 277 9.01 -5.42 21.91
CA ALA A 277 8.86 -4.11 22.55
C ALA A 277 8.71 -2.98 21.53
N GLU A 278 9.52 -3.01 20.47
CA GLU A 278 9.46 -2.02 19.40
C GLU A 278 8.12 -2.10 18.62
N LEU A 279 7.61 -3.30 18.35
CA LEU A 279 6.30 -3.49 17.71
C LEU A 279 5.17 -2.90 18.56
N ARG A 280 5.21 -3.10 19.87
CA ARG A 280 4.24 -2.48 20.82
C ARG A 280 4.31 -0.96 20.78
N THR A 281 5.52 -0.41 20.75
CA THR A 281 5.75 1.04 20.65
C THR A 281 5.21 1.61 19.33
N MET A 282 5.43 0.91 18.20
CA MET A 282 4.89 1.31 16.90
C MET A 282 3.36 1.32 16.90
N ARG A 283 2.72 0.30 17.51
CA ARG A 283 1.27 0.26 17.65
C ARG A 283 0.73 1.45 18.45
N TRP A 284 1.31 1.78 19.58
CA TRP A 284 0.90 2.93 20.38
C TRP A 284 1.08 4.26 19.62
N ASN A 285 2.19 4.38 18.89
CA ASN A 285 2.44 5.56 18.05
C ASN A 285 1.40 5.70 16.91
N ALA A 286 1.02 4.60 16.26
CA ALA A 286 0.00 4.60 15.24
C ALA A 286 -1.38 5.01 15.80
N LEU A 287 -1.80 4.44 16.93
CA LEU A 287 -3.04 4.82 17.62
C LEU A 287 -3.04 6.30 18.02
N ARG A 288 -1.92 6.80 18.55
CA ARG A 288 -1.75 8.22 18.89
C ARG A 288 -1.92 9.13 17.66
N THR A 289 -1.34 8.74 16.53
CA THR A 289 -1.40 9.49 15.27
C THR A 289 -2.82 9.53 14.73
N LEU A 290 -3.52 8.40 14.71
CA LEU A 290 -4.92 8.31 14.27
C LEU A 290 -5.87 9.11 15.16
N GLY A 291 -5.59 9.20 16.45
CA GLY A 291 -6.36 10.02 17.41
C GLY A 291 -6.16 11.54 17.26
N GLY A 292 -5.53 12.02 16.20
CA GLY A 292 -5.36 13.45 15.92
C GLY A 292 -4.32 14.18 16.81
N VAL A 293 -3.52 13.44 17.58
CA VAL A 293 -2.44 13.96 18.44
C VAL A 293 -1.08 13.86 17.74
N GLY A 294 -1.09 13.77 16.42
CA GLY A 294 0.12 13.58 15.63
C GLY A 294 0.78 14.90 15.23
N ASP A 295 2.08 14.97 15.42
CA ASP A 295 3.00 15.86 14.74
C ASP A 295 2.95 15.60 13.21
N PRO A 296 3.07 16.62 12.34
CA PRO A 296 3.19 16.43 10.88
C PRO A 296 4.28 15.45 10.45
N GLY A 297 5.29 15.24 11.28
CA GLY A 297 6.36 14.25 11.07
C GLY A 297 6.01 12.82 11.45
N ALA A 298 4.94 12.58 12.20
CA ALA A 298 4.60 11.27 12.73
C ALA A 298 4.52 10.15 11.68
N PRO A 299 3.95 10.37 10.48
CA PRO A 299 3.94 9.37 9.42
C PRO A 299 5.34 9.00 8.90
N SER A 300 6.23 9.99 8.77
CA SER A 300 7.61 9.76 8.32
C SER A 300 8.42 9.01 9.38
N VAL A 301 8.23 9.35 10.66
CA VAL A 301 8.83 8.61 11.79
C VAL A 301 8.31 7.17 11.82
N ALA A 302 7.00 6.97 11.66
CA ALA A 302 6.42 5.63 11.62
C ALA A 302 7.03 4.77 10.50
N LYS A 303 7.20 5.35 9.30
CA LYS A 303 7.81 4.67 8.16
C LYS A 303 9.27 4.25 8.46
N LEU A 304 10.07 5.11 9.01
CA LEU A 304 11.45 4.80 9.40
C LEU A 304 11.53 3.68 10.45
N LEU A 305 10.62 3.71 11.43
CA LEU A 305 10.58 2.72 12.49
C LEU A 305 10.21 1.34 11.96
N TRP A 306 9.08 1.22 11.24
CA TRP A 306 8.61 -0.08 10.81
C TRP A 306 9.50 -0.71 9.72
N ALA A 307 10.03 0.09 8.78
CA ALA A 307 10.87 -0.43 7.70
C ALA A 307 12.17 -1.06 8.25
N GLY A 308 12.86 -0.37 9.14
CA GLY A 308 14.05 -0.90 9.79
C GLY A 308 13.75 -2.06 10.75
N TRP A 309 12.62 -2.01 11.45
CA TRP A 309 12.15 -3.10 12.31
C TRP A 309 11.89 -4.38 11.52
N HIS A 310 11.19 -4.30 10.41
CA HIS A 310 10.83 -5.44 9.57
C HIS A 310 12.05 -6.11 8.92
N GLN A 311 13.03 -5.30 8.50
CA GLN A 311 14.32 -5.84 8.04
C GLN A 311 15.04 -6.64 9.13
N ARG A 312 15.10 -6.11 10.36
CA ARG A 312 15.71 -6.84 11.49
C ARG A 312 14.93 -8.10 11.86
N LEU A 313 13.60 -8.10 11.71
CA LEU A 313 12.78 -9.30 11.89
C LEU A 313 13.13 -10.35 10.83
N GLY A 314 13.26 -9.98 9.56
CA GLY A 314 13.69 -10.89 8.49
C GLY A 314 15.05 -11.51 8.74
N GLU A 315 16.03 -10.71 9.23
CA GLU A 315 17.35 -11.20 9.63
C GLU A 315 17.27 -12.18 10.82
N LEU A 316 16.40 -11.87 11.78
CA LEU A 316 16.19 -12.75 12.93
C LEU A 316 15.49 -14.06 12.55
N ALA A 317 14.54 -14.00 11.59
CA ALA A 317 13.86 -15.17 11.06
C ALA A 317 14.83 -16.17 10.41
N THR A 318 15.81 -15.69 9.65
CA THR A 318 16.86 -16.55 9.08
C THR A 318 17.81 -17.07 10.17
N ARG A 319 18.18 -16.23 11.14
CA ARG A 319 19.09 -16.60 12.23
C ARG A 319 18.54 -17.74 13.10
N VAL A 320 17.26 -17.70 13.48
CA VAL A 320 16.65 -18.71 14.35
C VAL A 320 16.51 -20.07 13.68
N ARG A 321 16.55 -20.13 12.34
CA ARG A 321 16.58 -21.37 11.56
C ARG A 321 17.99 -21.91 11.35
N GLY A 322 19.02 -21.12 11.61
CA GLY A 322 20.42 -21.52 11.41
C GLY A 322 20.70 -21.92 9.94
N ALA A 323 21.42 -23.03 9.74
CA ALA A 323 21.80 -23.51 8.41
C ALA A 323 20.59 -23.85 7.51
N ALA A 324 19.46 -24.26 8.10
CA ALA A 324 18.24 -24.58 7.34
C ALA A 324 17.64 -23.36 6.63
N ALA A 325 17.97 -22.14 7.04
CA ALA A 325 17.50 -20.92 6.36
C ALA A 325 18.10 -20.76 4.94
N GLY A 326 19.27 -21.35 4.67
CA GLY A 326 19.91 -21.33 3.35
C GLY A 326 19.57 -22.54 2.47
N ALA A 327 18.80 -23.51 3.00
CA ALA A 327 18.43 -24.71 2.26
C ALA A 327 17.14 -24.48 1.46
N GLY A 328 17.12 -24.91 0.22
CA GLY A 328 15.91 -25.03 -0.58
C GLY A 328 15.09 -26.28 -0.21
N PRO A 329 13.92 -26.48 -0.84
CA PRO A 329 13.15 -27.72 -0.68
C PRO A 329 13.99 -28.95 -1.05
N ALA A 330 13.76 -30.05 -0.34
CA ALA A 330 14.54 -31.31 -0.56
C ALA A 330 14.33 -31.90 -1.95
N ASP A 331 13.21 -31.60 -2.59
CA ASP A 331 12.81 -32.04 -3.92
C ASP A 331 13.06 -30.97 -5.02
N TRP A 332 13.86 -29.96 -4.72
CA TRP A 332 14.19 -28.91 -5.70
C TRP A 332 14.83 -29.50 -6.96
N SER A 333 14.39 -29.02 -8.10
CA SER A 333 15.02 -29.32 -9.39
C SER A 333 15.09 -28.05 -10.25
N PRO A 334 16.03 -27.97 -11.22
CA PRO A 334 16.11 -26.83 -12.14
C PRO A 334 14.84 -26.60 -12.97
N ALA A 335 13.99 -27.62 -13.12
CA ALA A 335 12.72 -27.54 -13.85
C ALA A 335 11.53 -27.11 -12.99
N ALA A 336 11.66 -27.13 -11.66
CA ALA A 336 10.62 -26.66 -10.74
C ALA A 336 10.87 -25.22 -10.32
N PRO A 337 9.83 -24.38 -10.17
CA PRO A 337 9.98 -23.05 -9.58
C PRO A 337 10.58 -23.19 -8.17
N TYR A 338 11.53 -22.32 -7.86
CA TYR A 338 12.06 -22.24 -6.50
C TYR A 338 11.01 -21.58 -5.60
N GLU A 339 10.51 -22.31 -4.63
CA GLU A 339 9.58 -21.81 -3.63
C GLU A 339 10.33 -21.45 -2.36
N LEU A 340 10.17 -20.19 -1.92
CA LEU A 340 10.69 -19.73 -0.65
C LEU A 340 9.74 -20.13 0.47
N ASP A 341 10.29 -20.57 1.60
CA ASP A 341 9.51 -20.63 2.82
C ASP A 341 9.23 -19.22 3.39
N GLU A 342 8.34 -19.13 4.36
CA GLU A 342 7.91 -17.85 4.95
C GLU A 342 9.07 -17.02 5.52
N SER A 343 10.08 -17.64 6.12
CA SER A 343 11.23 -16.96 6.71
C SER A 343 12.16 -16.38 5.64
N GLN A 344 12.38 -17.14 4.59
CA GLN A 344 13.16 -16.70 3.43
C GLN A 344 12.43 -15.57 2.69
N HIS A 345 11.12 -15.72 2.50
CA HIS A 345 10.28 -14.68 1.89
C HIS A 345 10.35 -13.39 2.70
N LEU A 346 10.13 -13.46 4.02
CA LEU A 346 10.22 -12.31 4.93
C LEU A 346 11.58 -11.61 4.83
N PHE A 347 12.67 -12.38 4.85
CA PHE A 347 14.02 -11.82 4.72
C PHE A 347 14.21 -11.08 3.40
N LEU A 348 13.86 -11.67 2.27
CA LEU A 348 14.07 -11.08 0.95
C LEU A 348 13.12 -9.91 0.69
N PHE A 349 11.83 -10.06 1.02
CA PHE A 349 10.83 -9.01 0.79
C PHE A 349 11.11 -7.75 1.62
N SER A 350 11.49 -7.91 2.89
CA SER A 350 11.74 -6.79 3.79
C SER A 350 12.89 -5.87 3.33
N ARG A 351 13.74 -6.32 2.39
CA ARG A 351 14.80 -5.43 1.82
C ARG A 351 14.22 -4.23 1.07
N ALA A 352 13.01 -4.37 0.50
CA ALA A 352 12.33 -3.30 -0.20
C ALA A 352 11.71 -2.25 0.73
N ASP A 353 11.46 -2.57 2.00
CA ASP A 353 10.74 -1.72 2.95
C ASP A 353 11.38 -0.34 3.18
N THR A 354 12.69 -0.25 3.12
CA THR A 354 13.42 1.02 3.25
C THR A 354 13.47 1.83 1.94
N ILE A 355 12.89 1.29 0.86
CA ILE A 355 12.96 1.87 -0.48
C ILE A 355 11.59 2.38 -0.92
N TYR A 356 10.54 1.53 -0.94
CA TYR A 356 9.21 1.91 -1.43
C TYR A 356 8.43 2.78 -0.41
N GLY A 357 7.33 3.39 -0.84
CA GLY A 357 6.51 4.26 0.01
C GLY A 357 7.26 5.51 0.49
N GLY A 358 8.25 5.98 -0.28
CA GLY A 358 9.23 7.00 0.09
C GLY A 358 10.40 6.39 0.86
N SER A 359 11.59 6.42 0.25
CA SER A 359 12.81 5.84 0.86
C SER A 359 13.12 6.46 2.22
N ASP A 360 13.89 5.75 3.02
CA ASP A 360 14.35 6.24 4.33
C ASP A 360 15.03 7.61 4.22
N GLN A 361 15.77 7.87 3.14
CA GLN A 361 16.40 9.16 2.88
C GLN A 361 15.36 10.25 2.66
N ILE A 362 14.33 9.98 1.86
CA ILE A 362 13.21 10.91 1.62
C ILE A 362 12.47 11.20 2.92
N GLN A 363 12.22 10.18 3.77
CA GLN A 363 11.55 10.39 5.05
C GLN A 363 12.38 11.28 5.99
N ARG A 364 13.70 11.07 6.05
CA ARG A 364 14.61 11.94 6.82
C ARG A 364 14.63 13.36 6.29
N THR A 365 14.64 13.55 4.97
CA THR A 365 14.55 14.88 4.34
C THR A 365 13.24 15.59 4.69
N ILE A 366 12.09 14.86 4.65
CA ILE A 366 10.79 15.42 5.05
C ILE A 366 10.83 15.87 6.52
N ILE A 367 11.37 15.04 7.42
CA ILE A 367 11.50 15.40 8.83
C ILE A 367 12.40 16.63 8.99
N ALA A 368 13.57 16.63 8.37
CA ALA A 368 14.54 17.71 8.46
C ALA A 368 13.95 19.05 7.96
N GLU A 369 13.42 19.08 6.74
CA GLU A 369 13.00 20.31 6.10
C GLU A 369 11.62 20.80 6.57
N ARG A 370 10.64 19.87 6.72
CA ARG A 370 9.24 20.26 6.96
C ARG A 370 8.83 20.24 8.42
N VAL A 371 9.48 19.43 9.24
CA VAL A 371 9.15 19.31 10.67
C VAL A 371 10.11 20.13 11.52
N LEU A 372 11.42 19.96 11.29
CA LEU A 372 12.46 20.65 12.07
C LEU A 372 12.84 22.01 11.48
N GLY A 373 12.37 22.36 10.28
CA GLY A 373 12.68 23.64 9.63
C GLY A 373 14.15 23.82 9.25
N LEU A 374 14.91 22.72 9.10
CA LEU A 374 16.31 22.78 8.73
C LEU A 374 16.47 23.27 7.27
N PRO A 375 17.61 23.90 6.94
CA PRO A 375 17.90 24.34 5.58
C PRO A 375 17.85 23.17 4.60
N ARG A 376 17.35 23.45 3.40
CA ARG A 376 17.44 22.48 2.30
C ARG A 376 18.89 22.27 1.90
N GLU A 377 19.17 21.01 1.53
CA GLU A 377 20.48 20.68 0.96
C GLU A 377 20.73 21.53 -0.30
N PRO A 378 21.91 22.17 -0.43
CA PRO A 378 22.25 22.93 -1.63
C PRO A 378 22.12 22.00 -2.85
N LYS A 379 21.37 22.44 -3.86
CA LYS A 379 21.38 21.73 -5.15
C LYS A 379 22.77 21.93 -5.73
N GLY A 380 23.53 20.84 -5.85
CA GLY A 380 24.75 20.87 -6.63
C GLY A 380 24.46 21.41 -8.03
N ASP A 381 25.30 22.29 -8.53
CA ASP A 381 25.27 22.70 -9.92
C ASP A 381 25.54 21.46 -10.79
N VAL A 382 24.46 20.87 -11.37
CA VAL A 382 24.51 19.80 -12.35
C VAL A 382 24.06 20.36 -13.67
#